data_94397f6643e364d366358f8571a1ed9d
#
_entry.id   94397f6643e364d366358f8571a1ed9d
#
_cell.length_a   1.000
_cell.length_b   1.000
_cell.length_c   1.000
_cell.angle_alpha   90.00
_cell.angle_beta   90.00
_cell.angle_gamma   90.00
#
_symmetry.space_group_name_H-M   'P 1'
#
loop_
_entity.id
_entity.type
_entity.pdbx_description
1 polymer ?
#
loop_
_entity_poly.entity_id
_entity_poly.type
_entity_poly.pdbx_seq_one_letter_code
_entity_poly.pdbx_strand_id
1 'polypeptide(L)'
;KGQVIFPVFFRCNPHPRPAPSAAFHCQCLYYTITPGGEKWRWGEMEAPISHMKKTVAIVRCGAYKDKDVMEAVRKSVGLLGGIERFVKKGERILVKPNLLAAKPVETAVTTHPAFVKAVILLIKEAGATPVVGDSPGMGSAQKAAQKSGILDICKETGAGLIELKELVIAENPRGHTFRRLEVSKEALDFDGIINLPKLKTHVQMYLTLGVKNMFGCVPGKLKPQWHLSSGVDSKDFAGMLLDLYYFLSPRLTIMDGVIAME
;
A
#
# COMPACT_ATOMS: atom_id res chain seq x y z
N LYS A 1 3.70 12.81 -10.65
CA LYS A 1 3.24 11.69 -11.50
C LYS A 1 3.79 10.41 -10.90
N GLY A 2 3.11 9.87 -9.86
CA GLY A 2 3.55 8.70 -9.12
C GLY A 2 3.46 7.44 -9.97
N GLN A 3 4.54 6.67 -10.01
CA GLN A 3 4.52 5.30 -10.53
C GLN A 3 3.99 4.38 -9.44
N VAL A 4 2.92 3.66 -9.73
CA VAL A 4 2.40 2.59 -8.87
C VAL A 4 3.14 1.31 -9.20
N ILE A 5 3.75 0.71 -8.20
CA ILE A 5 4.57 -0.48 -8.36
C ILE A 5 4.13 -1.50 -7.33
N PHE A 6 3.78 -2.69 -7.80
CA PHE A 6 3.42 -3.82 -6.98
C PHE A 6 4.54 -4.86 -7.00
N PRO A 7 5.36 -5.01 -5.97
CA PRO A 7 5.98 -6.30 -5.74
C PRO A 7 4.90 -7.22 -5.15
N VAL A 8 4.42 -8.15 -5.93
CA VAL A 8 3.49 -9.17 -5.46
C VAL A 8 4.33 -10.36 -5.02
N PHE A 9 4.36 -10.64 -3.73
CA PHE A 9 5.02 -11.82 -3.18
C PHE A 9 3.96 -12.92 -3.03
N PHE A 10 4.02 -13.98 -3.83
CA PHE A 10 3.18 -15.16 -3.66
C PHE A 10 4.00 -16.31 -3.04
N ARG A 11 3.47 -16.91 -1.98
CA ARG A 11 3.89 -18.23 -1.53
C ARG A 11 2.93 -19.25 -2.16
N CYS A 12 3.38 -19.94 -3.21
CA CYS A 12 2.72 -21.19 -3.58
C CYS A 12 3.08 -22.25 -2.54
N ASN A 13 2.12 -22.75 -1.78
CA ASN A 13 2.28 -24.01 -1.03
C ASN A 13 2.50 -25.12 -2.05
N PRO A 14 3.55 -25.92 -1.94
CA PRO A 14 3.72 -27.07 -2.80
C PRO A 14 2.75 -28.17 -2.35
N HIS A 15 1.65 -28.32 -3.05
CA HIS A 15 0.95 -29.61 -3.04
C HIS A 15 1.75 -30.60 -3.89
N PRO A 16 1.99 -31.82 -3.41
CA PRO A 16 2.81 -32.79 -4.13
C PRO A 16 2.00 -33.48 -5.24
N ARG A 17 2.12 -33.02 -6.48
CA ARG A 17 1.94 -33.85 -7.68
C ARG A 17 2.68 -33.22 -8.86
N PRO A 18 3.50 -33.99 -9.58
CA PRO A 18 4.17 -33.48 -10.77
C PRO A 18 3.24 -33.58 -11.99
N ALA A 19 3.18 -32.51 -12.77
CA ALA A 19 2.68 -32.54 -14.14
C ALA A 19 3.51 -31.59 -15.01
N PRO A 20 3.67 -31.89 -16.32
CA PRO A 20 4.75 -31.38 -17.13
C PRO A 20 4.46 -29.97 -17.68
N SER A 21 5.56 -29.26 -17.92
CA SER A 21 5.73 -28.04 -18.73
C SER A 21 4.46 -27.30 -19.14
N ALA A 22 4.08 -26.28 -18.40
CA ALA A 22 3.18 -25.24 -18.86
C ALA A 22 3.83 -23.86 -18.64
N ALA A 23 4.01 -23.14 -19.71
CA ALA A 23 4.38 -21.72 -19.68
C ALA A 23 3.31 -20.97 -18.86
N PHE A 24 3.72 -20.33 -17.77
CA PHE A 24 2.84 -19.50 -16.97
C PHE A 24 2.55 -18.21 -17.74
N HIS A 25 1.36 -18.12 -18.35
CA HIS A 25 0.76 -16.87 -18.74
C HIS A 25 0.20 -16.22 -17.48
N CYS A 26 0.77 -15.08 -17.10
CA CYS A 26 0.22 -14.24 -16.04
C CYS A 26 -1.01 -13.52 -16.61
N GLN A 27 -2.20 -14.04 -16.34
CA GLN A 27 -3.45 -13.34 -16.65
C GLN A 27 -3.73 -12.33 -15.54
N CYS A 28 -3.57 -11.05 -15.86
CA CYS A 28 -3.97 -9.97 -14.98
C CYS A 28 -5.49 -9.77 -15.05
N LEU A 29 -6.17 -9.86 -13.91
CA LEU A 29 -7.57 -9.46 -13.78
C LEU A 29 -7.66 -7.92 -13.80
N TYR A 30 -8.29 -7.36 -14.83
CA TYR A 30 -8.65 -5.95 -14.90
C TYR A 30 -10.14 -5.79 -14.62
N TYR A 31 -10.45 -4.80 -13.77
CA TYR A 31 -11.83 -4.39 -13.53
C TYR A 31 -12.14 -3.20 -14.44
N THR A 32 -13.03 -3.35 -15.37
CA THR A 32 -13.61 -2.26 -16.18
C THR A 32 -15.05 -2.06 -15.80
N ILE A 33 -15.42 -0.84 -15.39
CA ILE A 33 -16.81 -0.44 -15.22
C ILE A 33 -17.24 0.19 -16.53
N THR A 34 -18.15 -0.46 -17.26
CA THR A 34 -18.86 0.16 -18.39
C THR A 34 -20.22 0.67 -17.92
N PRO A 35 -20.68 1.84 -18.37
CA PRO A 35 -22.05 2.29 -18.09
C PRO A 35 -23.04 1.38 -18.84
N GLY A 36 -23.82 0.60 -18.10
CA GLY A 36 -24.90 -0.20 -18.65
C GLY A 36 -24.70 -1.71 -18.57
N GLY A 37 -24.77 -2.26 -17.34
CA GLY A 37 -25.14 -3.65 -17.11
C GLY A 37 -24.02 -4.69 -17.23
N GLU A 38 -23.99 -5.50 -16.24
CA GLU A 38 -23.14 -6.65 -15.96
C GLU A 38 -22.87 -7.56 -17.17
N LYS A 39 -21.60 -7.71 -17.54
CA LYS A 39 -21.07 -8.95 -18.14
C LYS A 39 -19.57 -9.05 -17.94
N TRP A 40 -19.15 -10.10 -17.24
CA TRP A 40 -17.76 -10.54 -17.20
C TRP A 40 -17.36 -11.02 -18.60
N ARG A 41 -16.37 -10.39 -19.21
CA ARG A 41 -15.74 -10.90 -20.42
C ARG A 41 -14.25 -11.01 -20.19
N TRP A 42 -13.73 -12.19 -20.46
CA TRP A 42 -12.33 -12.40 -20.75
C TRP A 42 -12.07 -11.86 -22.15
N GLY A 43 -11.23 -10.88 -22.29
CA GLY A 43 -10.92 -10.31 -23.58
C GLY A 43 -9.65 -9.49 -23.50
N GLU A 44 -8.83 -9.62 -24.51
CA GLU A 44 -7.70 -8.72 -24.76
C GLU A 44 -8.25 -7.31 -24.97
N MET A 45 -7.79 -6.36 -24.14
CA MET A 45 -8.24 -4.98 -24.25
C MET A 45 -7.23 -4.19 -25.05
N GLU A 46 -7.53 -3.98 -26.33
CA GLU A 46 -6.94 -2.89 -27.11
C GLU A 46 -7.65 -1.58 -26.76
N ALA A 47 -7.12 -0.87 -25.77
CA ALA A 47 -7.46 0.53 -25.55
C ALA A 47 -6.21 1.38 -25.77
N PRO A 48 -6.30 2.53 -26.45
CA PRO A 48 -5.19 3.43 -26.62
C PRO A 48 -4.92 4.18 -25.30
N ILE A 49 -4.30 3.49 -24.35
CA ILE A 49 -3.70 4.14 -23.19
C ILE A 49 -2.39 4.75 -23.70
N SER A 50 -2.36 6.07 -23.82
CA SER A 50 -1.18 6.84 -24.20
C SER A 50 0.08 6.28 -23.54
N HIS A 51 1.13 6.10 -24.30
CA HIS A 51 2.40 5.38 -24.11
C HIS A 51 3.21 5.64 -22.83
N MET A 52 2.61 5.62 -21.66
CA MET A 52 3.38 5.59 -20.41
C MET A 52 3.60 4.12 -19.98
N LYS A 53 4.71 3.53 -20.38
CA LYS A 53 5.13 2.22 -19.87
C LYS A 53 5.19 2.29 -18.34
N LYS A 54 4.25 1.61 -17.67
CA LYS A 54 4.29 1.42 -16.22
C LYS A 54 5.19 0.22 -15.93
N THR A 55 6.22 0.42 -15.13
CA THR A 55 7.12 -0.67 -14.72
C THR A 55 6.64 -1.26 -13.41
N VAL A 56 6.47 -2.57 -13.35
CA VAL A 56 6.15 -3.33 -12.15
C VAL A 56 7.29 -4.32 -11.90
N ALA A 57 7.82 -4.34 -10.68
CA ALA A 57 8.80 -5.31 -10.24
C ALA A 57 8.15 -6.36 -9.35
N ILE A 58 8.36 -7.64 -9.67
CA ILE A 58 7.90 -8.78 -8.87
C ILE A 58 9.12 -9.57 -8.44
N VAL A 59 9.32 -9.72 -7.12
CA VAL A 59 10.46 -10.45 -6.56
C VAL A 59 9.94 -11.47 -5.54
N ARG A 60 10.40 -12.70 -5.65
CA ARG A 60 10.04 -13.77 -4.71
C ARG A 60 10.75 -13.56 -3.37
N CYS A 61 9.99 -13.67 -2.26
CA CYS A 61 10.50 -13.75 -0.91
C CYS A 61 9.80 -14.91 -0.19
N GLY A 62 10.58 -15.85 0.35
CA GLY A 62 10.03 -17.11 0.90
C GLY A 62 9.60 -17.02 2.36
N ALA A 63 10.13 -16.06 3.13
CA ALA A 63 9.88 -15.92 4.56
C ALA A 63 10.21 -14.50 5.06
N TYR A 64 9.71 -14.15 6.24
CA TYR A 64 10.01 -12.87 6.91
C TYR A 64 11.32 -12.89 7.71
N LYS A 65 12.39 -13.51 7.16
CA LYS A 65 13.73 -13.34 7.73
C LYS A 65 14.28 -11.98 7.28
N ASP A 66 14.82 -11.20 8.19
CA ASP A 66 15.32 -9.85 7.90
C ASP A 66 16.21 -9.78 6.66
N LYS A 67 17.16 -10.73 6.52
CA LYS A 67 18.06 -10.81 5.37
C LYS A 67 17.31 -11.05 4.06
N ASP A 68 16.38 -12.02 4.04
CA ASP A 68 15.64 -12.40 2.85
C ASP A 68 14.72 -11.26 2.39
N VAL A 69 14.04 -10.60 3.35
CA VAL A 69 13.16 -9.46 3.07
C VAL A 69 13.97 -8.27 2.58
N MET A 70 15.10 -7.95 3.22
CA MET A 70 15.98 -6.86 2.79
C MET A 70 16.47 -7.07 1.37
N GLU A 71 16.94 -8.28 1.04
CA GLU A 71 17.40 -8.62 -0.31
C GLU A 71 16.27 -8.49 -1.34
N ALA A 72 15.09 -9.02 -1.03
CA ALA A 72 13.95 -8.96 -1.92
C ALA A 72 13.46 -7.52 -2.16
N VAL A 73 13.37 -6.69 -1.10
CA VAL A 73 12.99 -5.28 -1.21
C VAL A 73 14.05 -4.50 -1.99
N ARG A 74 15.33 -4.67 -1.68
CA ARG A 74 16.44 -4.02 -2.41
C ARG A 74 16.42 -4.39 -3.89
N LYS A 75 16.25 -5.68 -4.21
CA LYS A 75 16.16 -6.16 -5.58
C LYS A 75 14.95 -5.57 -6.31
N SER A 76 13.77 -5.55 -5.68
CA SER A 76 12.56 -5.00 -6.30
C SER A 76 12.69 -3.51 -6.59
N VAL A 77 13.23 -2.74 -5.65
CA VAL A 77 13.49 -1.30 -5.81
C VAL A 77 14.59 -1.05 -6.84
N GLY A 78 15.65 -1.89 -6.86
CA GLY A 78 16.74 -1.83 -7.85
C GLY A 78 16.25 -2.02 -9.28
N LEU A 79 15.31 -2.96 -9.54
CA LEU A 79 14.69 -3.17 -10.86
C LEU A 79 13.90 -1.93 -11.34
N LEU A 80 13.60 -0.99 -10.46
CA LEU A 80 12.90 0.25 -10.74
C LEU A 80 13.82 1.45 -10.85
N GLY A 81 15.12 1.24 -10.75
CA GLY A 81 16.15 2.25 -10.87
C GLY A 81 16.69 2.78 -9.55
N GLY A 82 16.50 2.03 -8.43
CA GLY A 82 17.03 2.36 -7.12
C GLY A 82 16.11 3.26 -6.28
N ILE A 83 16.38 3.32 -4.97
CA ILE A 83 15.60 4.12 -4.02
C ILE A 83 15.77 5.62 -4.28
N GLU A 84 16.90 6.05 -4.80
CA GLU A 84 17.25 7.44 -5.10
C GLU A 84 16.35 8.06 -6.18
N ARG A 85 15.66 7.22 -6.94
CA ARG A 85 14.63 7.66 -7.88
C ARG A 85 13.38 8.19 -7.17
N PHE A 86 13.10 7.69 -5.99
CA PHE A 86 11.88 7.96 -5.23
C PHE A 86 12.11 8.85 -4.00
N VAL A 87 13.35 8.90 -3.51
CA VAL A 87 13.73 9.57 -2.27
C VAL A 87 14.99 10.39 -2.52
N LYS A 88 15.04 11.62 -1.98
CA LYS A 88 16.21 12.48 -2.06
C LYS A 88 16.82 12.69 -0.69
N LYS A 89 18.14 12.93 -0.66
CA LYS A 89 18.86 13.26 0.57
C LYS A 89 18.23 14.49 1.25
N GLY A 90 18.04 14.39 2.57
CA GLY A 90 17.48 15.44 3.40
C GLY A 90 15.95 15.46 3.48
N GLU A 91 15.24 14.70 2.61
CA GLU A 91 13.78 14.64 2.64
C GLU A 91 13.26 13.91 3.88
N ARG A 92 12.06 14.31 4.32
CA ARG A 92 11.25 13.60 5.32
C ARG A 92 10.22 12.74 4.59
N ILE A 93 10.31 11.44 4.75
CA ILE A 93 9.50 10.46 4.02
C ILE A 93 8.50 9.77 4.95
N LEU A 94 7.22 9.89 4.65
CA LEU A 94 6.18 9.10 5.30
C LEU A 94 6.25 7.65 4.81
N VAL A 95 6.66 6.74 5.69
CA VAL A 95 6.54 5.29 5.48
C VAL A 95 5.16 4.87 5.98
N LYS A 96 4.27 4.53 5.06
CA LYS A 96 2.87 4.26 5.37
C LYS A 96 2.54 2.77 5.32
N PRO A 97 2.69 2.02 6.43
CA PRO A 97 2.26 0.62 6.49
C PRO A 97 0.73 0.50 6.54
N ASN A 98 0.23 -0.71 6.58
CA ASN A 98 -1.13 -1.02 6.97
C ASN A 98 -1.12 -1.46 8.44
N LEU A 99 -1.60 -0.63 9.36
CA LEU A 99 -1.67 -0.97 10.79
C LEU A 99 -3.04 -1.53 11.20
N LEU A 100 -4.10 -1.21 10.52
CA LEU A 100 -5.50 -1.61 10.69
C LEU A 100 -6.01 -1.55 12.14
N ALA A 101 -5.46 -2.38 13.04
CA ALA A 101 -5.81 -2.52 14.44
C ALA A 101 -4.66 -3.17 15.21
N ALA A 102 -4.73 -3.14 16.56
CA ALA A 102 -3.75 -3.77 17.43
C ALA A 102 -3.88 -5.32 17.40
N LYS A 103 -3.30 -5.93 16.38
CA LYS A 103 -3.28 -7.39 16.18
C LYS A 103 -1.83 -7.91 16.15
N PRO A 104 -1.59 -9.16 16.62
CA PRO A 104 -0.29 -9.80 16.49
C PRO A 104 0.12 -9.96 15.02
N VAL A 105 1.43 -9.99 14.75
CA VAL A 105 1.97 -10.08 13.39
C VAL A 105 1.58 -11.40 12.69
N GLU A 106 1.39 -12.46 13.44
CA GLU A 106 1.02 -13.80 12.96
C GLU A 106 -0.36 -13.81 12.30
N THR A 107 -1.22 -12.85 12.63
CA THR A 107 -2.54 -12.72 11.99
C THR A 107 -2.48 -12.21 10.56
N ALA A 108 -1.31 -11.75 10.10
CA ALA A 108 -1.06 -11.20 8.76
C ALA A 108 -2.00 -10.05 8.34
N VAL A 109 -2.68 -9.38 9.28
CA VAL A 109 -3.57 -8.24 8.99
C VAL A 109 -2.81 -6.91 8.84
N THR A 110 -1.59 -6.83 9.40
CA THR A 110 -0.71 -5.65 9.33
C THR A 110 0.46 -5.91 8.39
N THR A 111 1.08 -4.85 7.87
CA THR A 111 2.37 -4.95 7.19
C THR A 111 3.40 -5.53 8.15
N HIS A 112 4.18 -6.51 7.72
CA HIS A 112 5.13 -7.19 8.58
C HIS A 112 6.30 -6.28 9.01
N PRO A 113 6.74 -6.30 10.28
CA PRO A 113 7.80 -5.41 10.78
C PRO A 113 9.12 -5.55 10.04
N ALA A 114 9.54 -6.76 9.67
CA ALA A 114 10.76 -6.96 8.87
C ALA A 114 10.69 -6.25 7.52
N PHE A 115 9.49 -6.17 6.91
CA PHE A 115 9.27 -5.46 5.66
C PHE A 115 9.37 -3.94 5.84
N VAL A 116 8.77 -3.41 6.90
CA VAL A 116 8.88 -1.99 7.29
C VAL A 116 10.33 -1.63 7.57
N LYS A 117 11.08 -2.48 8.31
CA LYS A 117 12.50 -2.31 8.60
C LYS A 117 13.35 -2.18 7.34
N ALA A 118 13.15 -3.09 6.38
CA ALA A 118 13.90 -3.07 5.13
C ALA A 118 13.71 -1.75 4.38
N VAL A 119 12.49 -1.22 4.31
CA VAL A 119 12.21 0.05 3.63
C VAL A 119 12.78 1.24 4.40
N ILE A 120 12.67 1.26 5.74
CA ILE A 120 13.29 2.30 6.58
C ILE A 120 14.80 2.39 6.31
N LEU A 121 15.48 1.23 6.29
CA LEU A 121 16.93 1.19 6.07
C LEU A 121 17.31 1.71 4.67
N LEU A 122 16.57 1.35 3.62
CA LEU A 122 16.81 1.88 2.28
C LEU A 122 16.63 3.41 2.20
N ILE A 123 15.61 3.96 2.87
CA ILE A 123 15.38 5.41 2.91
C ILE A 123 16.55 6.12 3.63
N LYS A 124 17.04 5.54 4.73
CA LYS A 124 18.19 6.08 5.47
C LYS A 124 19.48 6.00 4.66
N GLU A 125 19.70 4.94 3.92
CA GLU A 125 20.83 4.79 2.99
C GLU A 125 20.84 5.88 1.91
N ALA A 126 19.65 6.32 1.45
CA ALA A 126 19.50 7.46 0.55
C ALA A 126 19.72 8.82 1.23
N GLY A 127 19.99 8.84 2.54
CA GLY A 127 20.22 10.07 3.31
C GLY A 127 18.95 10.84 3.66
N ALA A 128 17.79 10.21 3.63
CA ALA A 128 16.51 10.79 4.01
C ALA A 128 16.05 10.31 5.40
N THR A 129 15.06 11.00 5.96
CA THR A 129 14.52 10.74 7.30
C THR A 129 13.17 10.02 7.18
N PRO A 130 13.10 8.70 7.47
CA PRO A 130 11.84 7.96 7.48
C PRO A 130 11.04 8.24 8.75
N VAL A 131 9.73 8.42 8.61
CA VAL A 131 8.78 8.47 9.72
C VAL A 131 7.64 7.52 9.40
N VAL A 132 7.38 6.56 10.27
CA VAL A 132 6.27 5.62 10.13
C VAL A 132 4.98 6.28 10.57
N GLY A 133 3.93 6.19 9.77
CA GLY A 133 2.64 6.80 10.11
C GLY A 133 1.45 6.08 9.52
N ASP A 134 0.38 5.98 10.29
CA ASP A 134 -0.93 5.47 9.86
C ASP A 134 -2.03 6.04 10.77
N SER A 135 -3.27 5.94 10.30
CA SER A 135 -4.48 6.10 11.11
C SER A 135 -5.21 4.76 11.11
N PRO A 136 -5.11 3.93 12.15
CA PRO A 136 -5.82 2.67 12.23
C PRO A 136 -7.34 2.84 12.19
N GLY A 137 -8.06 1.84 11.72
CA GLY A 137 -9.52 1.84 11.79
C GLY A 137 -10.05 1.66 13.21
N MET A 138 -9.24 1.05 14.09
CA MET A 138 -9.60 0.82 15.49
C MET A 138 -8.37 1.04 16.39
N GLY A 139 -8.55 1.77 17.49
CA GLY A 139 -7.51 2.08 18.45
C GLY A 139 -6.57 3.19 17.98
N SER A 140 -5.32 3.20 18.47
CA SER A 140 -4.29 4.17 18.11
C SER A 140 -3.15 3.54 17.32
N ALA A 141 -2.44 4.36 16.53
CA ALA A 141 -1.26 3.93 15.78
C ALA A 141 -0.19 3.36 16.71
N GLN A 142 0.01 3.95 17.89
CA GLN A 142 0.93 3.48 18.92
C GLN A 142 0.63 2.04 19.36
N LYS A 143 -0.64 1.75 19.73
CA LYS A 143 -1.04 0.41 20.17
C LYS A 143 -0.94 -0.61 19.04
N ALA A 144 -1.35 -0.23 17.82
CA ALA A 144 -1.24 -1.10 16.66
C ALA A 144 0.21 -1.41 16.30
N ALA A 145 1.09 -0.41 16.29
CA ALA A 145 2.52 -0.57 16.04
C ALA A 145 3.21 -1.42 17.13
N GLN A 146 2.83 -1.24 18.40
CA GLN A 146 3.35 -2.05 19.50
C GLN A 146 2.97 -3.52 19.33
N LYS A 147 1.68 -3.80 19.06
CA LYS A 147 1.19 -5.19 18.96
C LYS A 147 1.71 -5.92 17.73
N SER A 148 1.96 -5.21 16.63
CA SER A 148 2.54 -5.76 15.40
C SER A 148 4.07 -5.85 15.40
N GLY A 149 4.78 -5.33 16.42
CA GLY A 149 6.23 -5.26 16.45
C GLY A 149 6.86 -4.10 15.65
N ILE A 150 6.08 -3.28 14.97
CA ILE A 150 6.58 -2.12 14.19
C ILE A 150 7.17 -1.04 15.10
N LEU A 151 6.62 -0.86 16.32
CA LEU A 151 7.19 0.09 17.29
C LEU A 151 8.63 -0.26 17.68
N ASP A 152 8.95 -1.54 17.83
CA ASP A 152 10.30 -1.99 18.16
C ASP A 152 11.26 -1.77 16.99
N ILE A 153 10.81 -1.95 15.77
CA ILE A 153 11.55 -1.59 14.56
C ILE A 153 11.82 -0.07 14.50
N CYS A 154 10.82 0.76 14.83
CA CYS A 154 11.05 2.20 14.90
C CYS A 154 12.13 2.58 15.92
N LYS A 155 12.10 1.97 17.12
CA LYS A 155 13.12 2.17 18.14
C LYS A 155 14.52 1.69 17.68
N GLU A 156 14.58 0.47 17.13
CA GLU A 156 15.83 -0.14 16.64
C GLU A 156 16.48 0.72 15.54
N THR A 157 15.67 1.21 14.62
CA THR A 157 16.16 1.96 13.45
C THR A 157 16.28 3.47 13.72
N GLY A 158 15.75 3.98 14.83
CA GLY A 158 15.65 5.41 15.11
C GLY A 158 14.67 6.14 14.18
N ALA A 159 13.71 5.45 13.58
CA ALA A 159 12.63 6.07 12.80
C ALA A 159 11.55 6.61 13.74
N GLY A 160 10.95 7.76 13.38
CA GLY A 160 9.79 8.30 14.10
C GLY A 160 8.54 7.42 13.89
N LEU A 161 7.62 7.46 14.85
CA LEU A 161 6.26 6.90 14.71
C LEU A 161 5.26 8.00 15.03
N ILE A 162 4.31 8.23 14.14
CA ILE A 162 3.24 9.23 14.31
C ILE A 162 1.86 8.63 14.06
N GLU A 163 0.85 9.25 14.63
CA GLU A 163 -0.55 8.99 14.30
C GLU A 163 -1.08 10.06 13.35
N LEU A 164 -1.70 9.64 12.25
CA LEU A 164 -2.33 10.52 11.27
C LEU A 164 -3.75 10.83 11.74
N LYS A 165 -3.96 11.93 12.50
CA LYS A 165 -5.19 12.20 13.25
C LYS A 165 -5.80 13.60 13.10
N GLU A 166 -5.02 14.62 12.77
CA GLU A 166 -5.52 15.99 12.64
C GLU A 166 -6.24 16.14 11.30
N LEU A 167 -7.57 16.35 11.36
CA LEU A 167 -8.40 16.49 10.17
C LEU A 167 -8.17 17.84 9.49
N VAL A 168 -7.93 17.80 8.18
CA VAL A 168 -8.05 18.95 7.29
C VAL A 168 -8.90 18.59 6.08
N ILE A 169 -9.60 19.58 5.54
CA ILE A 169 -10.32 19.47 4.27
C ILE A 169 -9.43 20.06 3.20
N ALA A 170 -8.93 19.19 2.32
CA ALA A 170 -8.04 19.60 1.23
C ALA A 170 -8.84 19.76 -0.07
N GLU A 171 -8.59 20.86 -0.77
CA GLU A 171 -9.14 21.07 -2.11
C GLU A 171 -8.47 20.11 -3.11
N ASN A 172 -9.29 19.41 -3.89
CA ASN A 172 -8.86 18.44 -4.90
C ASN A 172 -9.41 18.83 -6.29
N PRO A 173 -8.87 19.91 -6.92
CA PRO A 173 -9.42 20.42 -8.17
C PRO A 173 -9.31 19.42 -9.34
N ARG A 174 -8.47 18.41 -9.21
CA ARG A 174 -8.30 17.32 -10.19
C ARG A 174 -9.09 16.05 -9.84
N GLY A 175 -9.84 16.05 -8.74
CA GLY A 175 -10.65 14.90 -8.32
C GLY A 175 -11.68 14.56 -9.38
N HIS A 176 -11.85 13.29 -9.65
CA HIS A 176 -12.86 12.81 -10.58
C HIS A 176 -14.25 12.79 -9.92
N THR A 177 -14.32 12.26 -8.69
CA THR A 177 -15.57 12.09 -7.93
C THR A 177 -15.69 13.15 -6.84
N PHE A 178 -14.60 13.42 -6.11
CA PHE A 178 -14.58 14.32 -4.96
C PHE A 178 -13.61 15.48 -5.16
N ARG A 179 -14.16 16.71 -5.14
CA ARG A 179 -13.40 17.96 -5.25
C ARG A 179 -12.80 18.43 -3.92
N ARG A 180 -13.22 17.82 -2.82
CA ARG A 180 -12.72 18.08 -1.47
C ARG A 180 -12.51 16.74 -0.77
N LEU A 181 -11.38 16.59 -0.10
CA LEU A 181 -10.99 15.36 0.57
C LEU A 181 -10.70 15.62 2.05
N GLU A 182 -11.22 14.77 2.90
CA GLU A 182 -10.90 14.71 4.31
C GLU A 182 -9.60 13.91 4.48
N VAL A 183 -8.52 14.58 4.88
CA VAL A 183 -7.21 13.94 5.04
C VAL A 183 -6.58 14.36 6.37
N SER A 184 -5.60 13.60 6.83
CA SER A 184 -4.83 14.03 7.98
C SER A 184 -3.80 15.08 7.54
N LYS A 185 -3.69 16.15 8.32
CA LYS A 185 -2.71 17.21 8.11
C LYS A 185 -1.28 16.64 8.09
N GLU A 186 -1.00 15.76 9.03
CA GLU A 186 0.32 15.14 9.16
C GLU A 186 0.75 14.39 7.89
N ALA A 187 -0.19 13.83 7.12
CA ALA A 187 0.15 13.17 5.86
C ALA A 187 0.59 14.14 4.76
N LEU A 188 0.24 15.43 4.89
CA LEU A 188 0.59 16.48 3.95
C LEU A 188 1.93 17.16 4.29
N ASP A 189 2.47 16.93 5.50
CA ASP A 189 3.69 17.57 6.01
C ASP A 189 4.99 16.84 5.62
N PHE A 190 4.91 15.87 4.69
CA PHE A 190 6.05 15.09 4.22
C PHE A 190 6.41 15.43 2.78
N ASP A 191 7.71 15.34 2.47
CA ASP A 191 8.21 15.56 1.10
C ASP A 191 7.78 14.45 0.14
N GLY A 192 7.48 13.26 0.68
CA GLY A 192 6.99 12.13 -0.09
C GLY A 192 6.44 11.01 0.76
N ILE A 193 5.66 10.12 0.12
CA ILE A 193 5.05 8.96 0.76
C ILE A 193 5.56 7.69 0.07
N ILE A 194 6.03 6.73 0.87
CA ILE A 194 6.24 5.34 0.45
C ILE A 194 5.15 4.49 1.10
N ASN A 195 4.31 3.92 0.25
CA ASN A 195 3.13 3.18 0.64
C ASN A 195 3.45 1.69 0.75
N LEU A 196 3.20 1.08 1.92
CA LEU A 196 3.51 -0.31 2.24
C LEU A 196 2.22 -1.10 2.57
N PRO A 197 1.37 -1.40 1.58
CA PRO A 197 0.15 -2.16 1.80
C PRO A 197 0.43 -3.62 2.18
N LYS A 198 -0.50 -4.22 2.89
CA LYS A 198 -0.58 -5.67 3.13
C LYS A 198 -1.52 -6.30 2.11
N LEU A 199 -1.10 -7.39 1.47
CA LEU A 199 -2.00 -8.19 0.63
C LEU A 199 -2.98 -8.95 1.53
N LYS A 200 -4.26 -8.59 1.47
CA LYS A 200 -5.33 -9.23 2.23
C LYS A 200 -6.70 -9.00 1.60
N THR A 201 -7.65 -9.87 1.96
CA THR A 201 -9.07 -9.71 1.59
C THR A 201 -9.70 -8.52 2.32
N HIS A 202 -10.80 -8.03 1.78
CA HIS A 202 -11.59 -6.96 2.35
C HIS A 202 -13.07 -7.16 2.04
N VAL A 203 -13.91 -7.11 3.06
CA VAL A 203 -15.36 -7.43 2.94
C VAL A 203 -16.05 -6.56 1.87
N GLN A 204 -15.81 -5.25 1.85
CA GLN A 204 -16.50 -4.32 0.94
C GLN A 204 -15.77 -4.13 -0.40
N MET A 205 -14.44 -4.18 -0.40
CA MET A 205 -13.60 -3.86 -1.57
C MET A 205 -12.87 -5.09 -2.12
N TYR A 206 -13.26 -6.29 -1.74
CA TYR A 206 -12.65 -7.58 -2.07
C TYR A 206 -11.19 -7.72 -1.65
N LEU A 207 -10.34 -6.74 -1.97
CA LEU A 207 -8.90 -6.75 -1.67
C LEU A 207 -8.45 -5.44 -1.04
N THR A 208 -7.51 -5.53 -0.11
CA THR A 208 -6.72 -4.41 0.39
C THR A 208 -5.38 -4.40 -0.34
N LEU A 209 -5.17 -3.38 -1.18
CA LEU A 209 -3.98 -3.17 -1.98
C LEU A 209 -3.49 -1.73 -1.82
N GLY A 210 -2.65 -1.25 -2.76
CA GLY A 210 -2.01 0.06 -2.69
C GLY A 210 -2.99 1.22 -2.55
N VAL A 211 -4.04 1.25 -3.36
CA VAL A 211 -5.06 2.32 -3.33
C VAL A 211 -5.79 2.33 -1.99
N LYS A 212 -6.33 1.19 -1.57
CA LYS A 212 -7.09 1.08 -0.30
C LYS A 212 -6.22 1.40 0.92
N ASN A 213 -4.92 1.09 0.88
CA ASN A 213 -4.02 1.39 2.00
C ASN A 213 -3.91 2.89 2.27
N MET A 214 -4.01 3.75 1.24
CA MET A 214 -3.96 5.21 1.41
C MET A 214 -5.14 5.77 2.21
N PHE A 215 -6.22 5.01 2.38
CA PHE A 215 -7.31 5.35 3.30
C PHE A 215 -6.85 5.48 4.77
N GLY A 216 -5.68 4.93 5.12
CA GLY A 216 -5.02 5.19 6.38
C GLY A 216 -4.55 6.63 6.57
N CYS A 217 -4.55 7.47 5.53
CA CYS A 217 -4.30 8.91 5.62
C CYS A 217 -5.59 9.73 5.91
N VAL A 218 -6.75 9.08 5.99
CA VAL A 218 -7.98 9.68 6.51
C VAL A 218 -8.04 9.40 8.02
N PRO A 219 -8.32 10.41 8.88
CA PRO A 219 -8.41 10.20 10.32
C PRO A 219 -9.39 9.08 10.70
N GLY A 220 -8.98 8.20 11.64
CA GLY A 220 -9.71 6.97 11.96
C GLY A 220 -11.18 7.17 12.36
N LYS A 221 -11.49 8.30 12.99
CA LYS A 221 -12.86 8.65 13.42
C LYS A 221 -13.85 8.81 12.25
N LEU A 222 -13.38 9.13 11.06
CA LEU A 222 -14.21 9.32 9.86
C LEU A 222 -14.44 8.03 9.07
N LYS A 223 -13.62 7.00 9.28
CA LYS A 223 -13.69 5.76 8.51
C LYS A 223 -15.03 5.04 8.60
N PRO A 224 -15.65 4.88 9.78
CA PRO A 224 -16.99 4.29 9.86
C PRO A 224 -18.02 5.07 9.05
N GLN A 225 -17.96 6.40 9.08
CA GLN A 225 -18.87 7.25 8.32
C GLN A 225 -18.73 7.02 6.82
N TRP A 226 -17.51 6.94 6.29
CA TRP A 226 -17.25 6.62 4.88
C TRP A 226 -17.72 5.22 4.50
N HIS A 227 -17.55 4.23 5.37
CA HIS A 227 -18.08 2.87 5.14
C HIS A 227 -19.60 2.81 5.19
N LEU A 228 -20.25 3.63 6.03
CA LEU A 228 -21.71 3.68 6.16
C LEU A 228 -22.36 4.52 5.06
N SER A 229 -21.78 5.69 4.72
CA SER A 229 -22.34 6.60 3.71
C SER A 229 -22.27 6.03 2.29
N SER A 230 -21.28 5.19 2.01
CA SER A 230 -21.22 4.46 0.74
C SER A 230 -22.27 3.35 0.61
N GLY A 231 -23.04 3.07 1.66
CA GLY A 231 -24.23 2.23 1.63
C GLY A 231 -24.07 0.93 0.83
N VAL A 232 -25.03 0.69 -0.05
CA VAL A 232 -25.06 -0.44 -0.99
C VAL A 232 -24.18 -0.18 -2.23
N ASP A 233 -23.88 1.08 -2.56
CA ASP A 233 -23.05 1.42 -3.74
C ASP A 233 -21.59 1.66 -3.37
N SER A 234 -20.75 0.65 -3.63
CA SER A 234 -19.32 0.70 -3.43
C SER A 234 -18.59 1.65 -4.40
N LYS A 235 -19.26 2.20 -5.42
CA LYS A 235 -18.65 3.05 -6.46
C LYS A 235 -18.18 4.38 -5.90
N ASP A 236 -18.98 5.04 -5.06
CA ASP A 236 -18.59 6.30 -4.45
C ASP A 236 -17.40 6.14 -3.52
N PHE A 237 -17.38 5.06 -2.74
CA PHE A 237 -16.23 4.74 -1.90
C PHE A 237 -14.98 4.43 -2.73
N ALA A 238 -15.13 3.68 -3.82
CA ALA A 238 -14.03 3.42 -4.75
C ALA A 238 -13.52 4.71 -5.42
N GLY A 239 -14.44 5.59 -5.82
CA GLY A 239 -14.12 6.91 -6.37
C GLY A 239 -13.35 7.77 -5.39
N MET A 240 -13.77 7.82 -4.13
CA MET A 240 -13.06 8.53 -3.06
C MET A 240 -11.66 7.97 -2.83
N LEU A 241 -11.51 6.65 -2.79
CA LEU A 241 -10.21 6.00 -2.62
C LEU A 241 -9.25 6.31 -3.78
N LEU A 242 -9.74 6.35 -5.01
CA LEU A 242 -8.94 6.72 -6.17
C LEU A 242 -8.55 8.20 -6.13
N ASP A 243 -9.49 9.09 -5.85
CA ASP A 243 -9.21 10.52 -5.74
C ASP A 243 -8.20 10.80 -4.62
N LEU A 244 -8.35 10.15 -3.46
CA LEU A 244 -7.40 10.24 -2.36
C LEU A 244 -6.00 9.72 -2.75
N TYR A 245 -5.94 8.59 -3.45
CA TYR A 245 -4.68 8.02 -3.93
C TYR A 245 -3.95 8.97 -4.89
N TYR A 246 -4.67 9.53 -5.86
CA TYR A 246 -4.10 10.49 -6.82
C TYR A 246 -3.71 11.81 -6.16
N PHE A 247 -4.47 12.27 -5.19
CA PHE A 247 -4.19 13.49 -4.43
C PHE A 247 -2.90 13.35 -3.60
N LEU A 248 -2.79 12.29 -2.80
CA LEU A 248 -1.62 12.02 -1.96
C LEU A 248 -0.41 11.55 -2.77
N SER A 249 -0.64 10.97 -3.94
CA SER A 249 0.36 10.59 -4.94
C SER A 249 1.61 9.91 -4.36
N PRO A 250 1.50 8.73 -3.72
CA PRO A 250 2.66 8.05 -3.16
C PRO A 250 3.71 7.82 -4.25
N ARG A 251 4.97 8.13 -3.96
CA ARG A 251 6.07 8.02 -4.91
C ARG A 251 6.40 6.58 -5.27
N LEU A 252 6.20 5.69 -4.31
CA LEU A 252 6.45 4.26 -4.45
C LEU A 252 5.44 3.48 -3.61
N THR A 253 4.90 2.41 -4.18
CA THR A 253 4.11 1.42 -3.45
C THR A 253 4.83 0.09 -3.49
N ILE A 254 5.18 -0.46 -2.32
CA ILE A 254 5.80 -1.77 -2.19
C ILE A 254 4.86 -2.64 -1.35
N MET A 255 4.29 -3.70 -1.94
CA MET A 255 3.28 -4.53 -1.29
C MET A 255 3.89 -5.71 -0.55
N ASP A 256 3.56 -5.84 0.72
CA ASP A 256 3.84 -7.04 1.50
C ASP A 256 2.84 -8.15 1.15
N GLY A 257 3.29 -9.09 0.33
CA GLY A 257 2.55 -10.29 -0.09
C GLY A 257 3.29 -11.58 0.22
N VAL A 258 4.27 -11.59 1.14
CA VAL A 258 4.98 -12.81 1.56
C VAL A 258 4.02 -13.82 2.17
N ILE A 259 3.13 -13.36 3.04
CA ILE A 259 1.96 -14.11 3.52
C ILE A 259 0.75 -13.22 3.30
N ALA A 260 -0.23 -13.68 2.54
CA ALA A 260 -1.51 -13.00 2.38
C ALA A 260 -2.48 -13.44 3.49
N MET A 261 -3.40 -12.54 3.87
CA MET A 261 -4.51 -12.87 4.78
C MET A 261 -5.78 -13.05 3.93
N GLU A 262 -6.47 -14.12 4.19
CA GLU A 262 -7.82 -14.42 3.68
C GLU A 262 -8.89 -14.23 4.76
#